data_af3a62f96a7a5e6c2a944c47975c975b
#
_entry.id   af3a62f96a7a5e6c2a944c47975c975b
#
_cell.length_a   1.000
_cell.length_b   1.000
_cell.length_c   1.000
_cell.angle_alpha   90.00
_cell.angle_beta   90.00
_cell.angle_gamma   90.00
#
_symmetry.space_group_name_H-M   'P 1'
#
loop_
_entity.id
_entity.type
_entity.pdbx_description
1 polymer ?
#
loop_
_entity_poly.entity_id
_entity_poly.type
_entity_poly.pdbx_seq_one_letter_code
_entity_poly.pdbx_strand_id
1 'polypeptide(L)'
;MRLQHGTVALVVALALIAGCGANTPDTASNTPQAVPTTPAATPVPAAAEPLTAEQVLANLTAAKLGLTKGAVQDEDTDPNDLLGRPNGYLSRASADLSGGDPEADKFGIDRGLVVEVFAAAADADRRSEYIQTALKSAPILGTEYHYRADSRRVLVRVSGKVKPTAAKKIEAAVSAM
;
A
#
# COMPACT_ATOMS: atom_id res chain seq x y z
N MET A 1 11.44 29.83 -37.16
CA MET A 1 11.46 30.36 -35.79
C MET A 1 12.37 29.42 -34.94
N ARG A 2 13.54 29.91 -34.51
CA ARG A 2 14.60 29.08 -33.93
C ARG A 2 14.37 29.04 -32.40
N LEU A 3 14.26 27.83 -31.79
CA LEU A 3 14.27 27.66 -30.34
C LEU A 3 15.70 27.48 -29.84
N GLN A 4 16.09 28.30 -28.88
CA GLN A 4 17.38 28.28 -28.19
C GLN A 4 17.38 27.20 -27.10
N HIS A 5 18.48 26.42 -27.07
CA HIS A 5 18.77 25.45 -26.01
C HIS A 5 19.51 26.19 -24.88
N GLY A 6 18.94 26.21 -23.69
CA GLY A 6 19.59 26.69 -22.46
C GLY A 6 20.22 25.51 -21.69
N THR A 7 21.56 25.49 -21.69
CA THR A 7 22.35 24.53 -20.90
C THR A 7 22.56 25.08 -19.50
N VAL A 8 22.08 24.39 -18.45
CA VAL A 8 22.37 24.72 -17.05
C VAL A 8 23.48 23.79 -16.57
N ALA A 9 24.64 24.37 -16.26
CA ALA A 9 25.77 23.68 -15.68
C ALA A 9 25.63 23.64 -14.15
N LEU A 10 25.63 22.44 -13.55
CA LEU A 10 25.65 22.21 -12.11
C LEU A 10 27.10 22.05 -11.64
N VAL A 11 27.59 22.97 -10.82
CA VAL A 11 28.93 22.92 -10.19
C VAL A 11 28.80 22.14 -8.88
N VAL A 12 29.50 21.01 -8.75
CA VAL A 12 29.65 20.25 -7.51
C VAL A 12 30.96 20.64 -6.85
N ALA A 13 30.91 21.25 -5.66
CA ALA A 13 32.08 21.56 -4.83
C ALA A 13 32.37 20.39 -3.88
N LEU A 14 33.54 19.74 -4.03
CA LEU A 14 34.09 18.75 -3.10
C LEU A 14 34.91 19.47 -2.03
N ALA A 15 34.54 19.33 -0.75
CA ALA A 15 35.36 19.75 0.38
C ALA A 15 36.04 18.50 1.01
N LEU A 16 37.37 18.41 0.88
CA LEU A 16 38.24 17.46 1.56
C LEU A 16 38.69 18.06 2.88
N ILE A 17 38.40 17.41 4.00
CA ILE A 17 39.00 17.74 5.31
C ILE A 17 39.92 16.59 5.70
N ALA A 18 41.22 16.83 5.63
CA ALA A 18 42.25 15.96 6.17
C ALA A 18 42.57 16.42 7.60
N GLY A 19 42.34 15.56 8.58
CA GLY A 19 42.74 15.75 9.97
C GLY A 19 43.77 14.71 10.37
N CYS A 20 45.07 15.09 10.40
CA CYS A 20 46.15 14.32 11.04
C CYS A 20 46.16 14.63 12.53
N GLY A 21 45.96 13.64 13.38
CA GLY A 21 46.19 13.66 14.83
C GLY A 21 47.32 12.70 15.22
N ALA A 22 48.38 13.23 15.80
CA ALA A 22 49.58 12.55 16.20
C ALA A 22 49.36 11.61 17.40
N ASN A 23 49.96 10.42 17.35
CA ASN A 23 50.08 9.47 18.45
C ASN A 23 51.16 9.88 19.43
N THR A 24 50.84 9.93 20.71
CA THR A 24 51.81 9.81 21.81
C THR A 24 51.49 8.53 22.60
N PRO A 25 52.47 7.68 22.93
CA PRO A 25 52.24 6.50 23.73
C PRO A 25 52.32 6.87 25.22
N ASP A 26 51.26 6.61 25.97
CA ASP A 26 51.31 6.66 27.42
C ASP A 26 50.93 5.32 28.05
N THR A 27 51.71 5.03 29.05
CA THR A 27 52.01 3.78 29.75
C THR A 27 50.80 3.17 30.48
N ALA A 28 50.78 1.84 30.49
CA ALA A 28 49.83 0.94 31.10
C ALA A 28 49.37 1.29 32.55
N SER A 29 48.09 1.26 32.77
CA SER A 29 47.48 0.94 34.06
C SER A 29 46.33 -0.04 33.84
N ASN A 30 46.56 -1.31 34.18
CA ASN A 30 45.58 -2.38 34.17
C ASN A 30 44.62 -2.21 35.36
N THR A 31 43.48 -1.56 35.12
CA THR A 31 42.32 -1.68 36.01
C THR A 31 41.27 -2.52 35.27
N PRO A 32 40.70 -3.59 35.87
CA PRO A 32 39.65 -4.38 35.23
C PRO A 32 38.41 -3.50 35.08
N GLN A 33 38.16 -3.05 33.89
CA GLN A 33 36.96 -2.31 33.53
C GLN A 33 35.79 -3.32 33.46
N ALA A 34 34.80 -3.14 34.33
CA ALA A 34 33.57 -3.92 34.32
C ALA A 34 32.91 -3.73 32.95
N VAL A 35 32.69 -4.83 32.25
CA VAL A 35 31.97 -4.88 30.99
C VAL A 35 30.54 -4.42 31.30
N PRO A 36 30.02 -3.33 30.66
CA PRO A 36 28.62 -2.98 30.81
C PRO A 36 27.77 -4.09 30.21
N THR A 37 27.03 -4.81 31.06
CA THR A 37 26.03 -5.78 30.60
C THR A 37 24.95 -5.01 29.86
N THR A 38 24.95 -5.10 28.51
CA THR A 38 23.88 -4.57 27.67
C THR A 38 22.57 -5.23 28.10
N PRO A 39 21.53 -4.48 28.50
CA PRO A 39 20.22 -5.06 28.77
C PRO A 39 19.76 -5.83 27.54
N ALA A 40 19.38 -7.09 27.72
CA ALA A 40 18.78 -7.89 26.67
C ALA A 40 17.55 -7.13 26.15
N ALA A 41 17.55 -6.77 24.87
CA ALA A 41 16.42 -6.15 24.24
C ALA A 41 15.21 -7.09 24.37
N THR A 42 14.18 -6.61 25.05
CA THR A 42 12.88 -7.31 25.10
C THR A 42 12.44 -7.57 23.68
N PRO A 43 12.07 -8.81 23.29
CA PRO A 43 11.59 -9.06 21.93
C PRO A 43 10.35 -8.20 21.68
N VAL A 44 10.44 -7.29 20.72
CA VAL A 44 9.28 -6.54 20.21
C VAL A 44 8.34 -7.59 19.63
N PRO A 45 7.05 -7.63 20.03
CA PRO A 45 6.09 -8.54 19.43
C PRO A 45 6.13 -8.37 17.92
N ALA A 46 6.35 -9.46 17.17
CA ALA A 46 6.27 -9.43 15.71
C ALA A 46 4.89 -8.89 15.34
N ALA A 47 4.84 -7.83 14.55
CA ALA A 47 3.59 -7.31 14.02
C ALA A 47 2.87 -8.46 13.30
N ALA A 48 1.57 -8.64 13.59
CA ALA A 48 0.78 -9.66 12.92
C ALA A 48 0.86 -9.46 11.39
N GLU A 49 1.06 -10.57 10.67
CA GLU A 49 1.05 -10.53 9.21
C GLU A 49 -0.28 -9.96 8.70
N PRO A 50 -0.26 -9.12 7.65
CA PRO A 50 -1.48 -8.56 7.10
C PRO A 50 -2.38 -9.67 6.55
N LEU A 51 -3.70 -9.45 6.62
CA LEU A 51 -4.64 -10.27 5.87
C LEU A 51 -4.28 -10.24 4.38
N THR A 52 -4.39 -11.38 3.70
CA THR A 52 -4.25 -11.41 2.23
C THR A 52 -5.55 -10.95 1.56
N ALA A 53 -5.48 -10.51 0.31
CA ALA A 53 -6.68 -10.16 -0.45
C ALA A 53 -7.64 -11.34 -0.62
N GLU A 54 -7.12 -12.58 -0.69
CA GLU A 54 -7.91 -13.81 -0.70
C GLU A 54 -8.72 -13.97 0.59
N GLN A 55 -8.08 -13.80 1.74
CA GLN A 55 -8.75 -13.89 3.05
C GLN A 55 -9.83 -12.82 3.23
N VAL A 56 -9.55 -11.58 2.79
CA VAL A 56 -10.55 -10.51 2.81
C VAL A 56 -11.73 -10.83 1.90
N LEU A 57 -11.46 -11.31 0.68
CA LEU A 57 -12.51 -11.71 -0.26
C LEU A 57 -13.35 -12.88 0.30
N ALA A 58 -12.73 -13.86 0.95
CA ALA A 58 -13.42 -14.96 1.62
C ALA A 58 -14.35 -14.47 2.75
N ASN A 59 -13.87 -13.53 3.58
CA ASN A 59 -14.66 -12.93 4.66
C ASN A 59 -15.88 -12.17 4.09
N LEU A 60 -15.69 -11.38 3.04
CA LEU A 60 -16.78 -10.65 2.38
C LEU A 60 -17.78 -11.62 1.72
N THR A 61 -17.32 -12.73 1.16
CA THR A 61 -18.17 -13.77 0.59
C THR A 61 -18.99 -14.47 1.67
N ALA A 62 -18.36 -14.80 2.81
CA ALA A 62 -19.04 -15.39 3.96
C ALA A 62 -20.12 -14.49 4.55
N ALA A 63 -19.96 -13.17 4.46
CA ALA A 63 -20.96 -12.17 4.86
C ALA A 63 -22.18 -12.11 3.91
N LYS A 64 -22.23 -12.93 2.85
CA LYS A 64 -23.35 -13.06 1.89
C LYS A 64 -23.77 -11.72 1.25
N LEU A 65 -22.81 -10.90 0.88
CA LEU A 65 -23.00 -9.58 0.30
C LEU A 65 -23.35 -9.59 -1.20
N GLY A 66 -23.54 -10.76 -1.78
CA GLY A 66 -23.88 -10.92 -3.21
C GLY A 66 -22.69 -10.85 -4.15
N LEU A 67 -21.47 -11.11 -3.64
CA LEU A 67 -20.28 -11.22 -4.46
C LEU A 67 -20.36 -12.47 -5.37
N THR A 68 -19.96 -12.28 -6.62
CA THR A 68 -19.87 -13.36 -7.61
C THR A 68 -18.54 -13.23 -8.39
N LYS A 69 -18.15 -14.31 -9.07
CA LYS A 69 -16.91 -14.33 -9.89
C LYS A 69 -15.68 -13.79 -9.16
N GLY A 70 -15.57 -14.09 -7.86
CA GLY A 70 -14.40 -13.73 -7.07
C GLY A 70 -13.13 -14.36 -7.65
N ALA A 71 -12.06 -13.57 -7.76
CA ALA A 71 -10.76 -13.99 -8.25
C ALA A 71 -9.63 -13.27 -7.53
N VAL A 72 -8.55 -14.00 -7.23
CA VAL A 72 -7.27 -13.43 -6.79
C VAL A 72 -6.43 -13.19 -8.03
N GLN A 73 -5.76 -12.05 -8.10
CA GLN A 73 -4.88 -11.69 -9.19
C GLN A 73 -3.42 -12.03 -8.84
N ASP A 74 -2.68 -12.40 -9.85
CA ASP A 74 -1.22 -12.51 -9.89
C ASP A 74 -0.60 -11.38 -10.73
N GLU A 75 0.71 -11.40 -10.93
CA GLU A 75 1.43 -10.36 -11.68
C GLU A 75 0.97 -10.26 -13.14
N ASP A 76 0.55 -11.39 -13.75
CA ASP A 76 0.11 -11.44 -15.15
C ASP A 76 -1.34 -10.96 -15.33
N THR A 77 -2.14 -11.04 -14.27
CA THR A 77 -3.59 -10.75 -14.31
C THR A 77 -3.96 -9.47 -13.57
N ASP A 78 -3.01 -8.79 -12.93
CA ASP A 78 -3.24 -7.48 -12.30
C ASP A 78 -3.39 -6.37 -13.35
N PRO A 79 -4.59 -5.78 -13.54
CA PRO A 79 -4.79 -4.76 -14.57
C PRO A 79 -4.06 -3.43 -14.29
N ASN A 80 -3.49 -3.25 -13.10
CA ASN A 80 -2.75 -2.04 -12.76
C ASN A 80 -1.22 -2.24 -12.82
N ASP A 81 -0.75 -3.49 -12.96
CA ASP A 81 0.68 -3.82 -12.96
C ASP A 81 1.44 -3.30 -11.72
N LEU A 82 0.80 -3.40 -10.54
CA LEU A 82 1.31 -2.89 -9.26
C LEU A 82 1.60 -3.99 -8.23
N LEU A 83 1.15 -5.22 -8.48
CA LEU A 83 1.34 -6.33 -7.55
C LEU A 83 2.83 -6.61 -7.33
N GLY A 84 3.27 -6.62 -6.06
CA GLY A 84 4.66 -6.87 -5.67
C GLY A 84 5.65 -5.75 -6.02
N ARG A 85 5.21 -4.68 -6.67
CA ARG A 85 6.10 -3.56 -7.02
C ARG A 85 6.31 -2.60 -5.84
N PRO A 86 7.42 -1.85 -5.83
CA PRO A 86 7.64 -0.79 -4.84
C PRO A 86 6.46 0.20 -4.81
N ASN A 87 5.92 0.45 -3.61
CA ASN A 87 4.71 1.26 -3.36
C ASN A 87 3.39 0.68 -3.95
N GLY A 88 3.43 -0.52 -4.51
CA GLY A 88 2.26 -1.28 -4.90
C GLY A 88 1.68 -2.09 -3.75
N TYR A 89 0.73 -2.95 -4.05
CA TYR A 89 0.11 -3.86 -3.07
C TYR A 89 0.81 -5.23 -3.06
N LEU A 90 0.71 -5.93 -1.93
CA LEU A 90 1.25 -7.27 -1.71
C LEU A 90 0.33 -8.35 -2.29
N SER A 91 -0.98 -8.09 -2.29
CA SER A 91 -1.98 -8.99 -2.85
C SER A 91 -3.19 -8.20 -3.33
N ARG A 92 -3.89 -8.76 -4.33
CA ARG A 92 -5.06 -8.16 -4.94
C ARG A 92 -6.12 -9.22 -5.24
N ALA A 93 -7.39 -8.87 -5.05
CA ALA A 93 -8.53 -9.69 -5.45
C ALA A 93 -9.66 -8.79 -5.98
N SER A 94 -10.57 -9.37 -6.75
CA SER A 94 -11.74 -8.67 -7.26
C SER A 94 -12.96 -9.56 -7.26
N ALA A 95 -14.15 -8.98 -7.29
CA ALA A 95 -15.42 -9.69 -7.45
C ALA A 95 -16.44 -8.82 -8.15
N ASP A 96 -17.37 -9.49 -8.86
CA ASP A 96 -18.53 -8.85 -9.42
C ASP A 96 -19.58 -8.59 -8.31
N LEU A 97 -20.29 -7.47 -8.43
CA LEU A 97 -21.40 -7.10 -7.53
C LEU A 97 -22.62 -6.70 -8.36
N SER A 98 -23.80 -6.91 -7.79
CA SER A 98 -25.04 -6.40 -8.38
C SER A 98 -24.99 -4.86 -8.48
N GLY A 99 -25.19 -4.34 -9.67
CA GLY A 99 -25.04 -2.92 -10.02
C GLY A 99 -23.71 -2.57 -10.66
N GLY A 100 -22.71 -3.46 -10.58
CA GLY A 100 -21.51 -3.38 -11.41
C GLY A 100 -21.81 -3.73 -12.86
N ASP A 101 -20.84 -3.46 -13.72
CA ASP A 101 -20.91 -3.70 -15.16
C ASP A 101 -20.24 -5.05 -15.52
N PRO A 102 -20.99 -6.10 -15.85
CA PRO A 102 -20.42 -7.41 -16.15
C PRO A 102 -19.61 -7.45 -17.46
N GLU A 103 -19.77 -6.44 -18.32
CA GLU A 103 -19.05 -6.31 -19.60
C GLU A 103 -17.79 -5.42 -19.49
N ALA A 104 -17.58 -4.79 -18.33
CA ALA A 104 -16.36 -4.03 -18.07
C ALA A 104 -15.11 -4.94 -18.04
N ASP A 105 -13.94 -4.31 -18.06
CA ASP A 105 -12.65 -4.98 -18.05
C ASP A 105 -12.58 -6.03 -16.95
N LYS A 106 -12.10 -7.21 -17.30
CA LYS A 106 -11.93 -8.32 -16.36
C LYS A 106 -11.06 -7.86 -15.19
N PHE A 107 -11.50 -8.17 -13.98
CA PHE A 107 -10.87 -7.74 -12.72
C PHE A 107 -10.86 -6.22 -12.47
N GLY A 108 -11.51 -5.42 -13.34
CA GLY A 108 -11.68 -3.98 -13.18
C GLY A 108 -12.67 -3.61 -12.06
N ILE A 109 -12.54 -2.39 -11.54
CA ILE A 109 -13.38 -1.88 -10.45
C ILE A 109 -14.85 -1.73 -10.89
N ASP A 110 -15.11 -1.45 -12.14
CA ASP A 110 -16.45 -1.22 -12.68
C ASP A 110 -17.36 -2.45 -12.57
N ARG A 111 -16.78 -3.66 -12.45
CA ARG A 111 -17.52 -4.90 -12.22
C ARG A 111 -18.10 -5.02 -10.81
N GLY A 112 -17.57 -4.28 -9.84
CA GLY A 112 -18.16 -4.28 -8.50
C GLY A 112 -17.18 -3.91 -7.38
N LEU A 113 -16.20 -4.78 -7.08
CA LEU A 113 -15.33 -4.63 -5.91
C LEU A 113 -13.90 -5.08 -6.22
N VAL A 114 -12.94 -4.35 -5.64
CA VAL A 114 -11.52 -4.69 -5.64
C VAL A 114 -10.98 -4.60 -4.21
N VAL A 115 -10.15 -5.56 -3.82
CA VAL A 115 -9.38 -5.61 -2.57
C VAL A 115 -7.91 -5.44 -2.92
N GLU A 116 -7.24 -4.50 -2.29
CA GLU A 116 -5.81 -4.25 -2.40
C GLU A 116 -5.20 -4.29 -0.98
N VAL A 117 -4.16 -5.09 -0.74
CA VAL A 117 -3.49 -5.23 0.57
C VAL A 117 -2.08 -4.72 0.48
N PHE A 118 -1.68 -3.87 1.41
CA PHE A 118 -0.40 -3.15 1.41
C PHE A 118 0.48 -3.55 2.59
N ALA A 119 1.79 -3.32 2.45
CA ALA A 119 2.75 -3.53 3.53
C ALA A 119 2.50 -2.56 4.70
N ALA A 120 2.09 -1.33 4.40
CA ALA A 120 1.82 -0.29 5.40
C ALA A 120 0.51 0.46 5.14
N ALA A 121 -0.11 0.95 6.20
CA ALA A 121 -1.32 1.78 6.12
C ALA A 121 -1.12 3.03 5.24
N ALA A 122 0.05 3.66 5.35
CA ALA A 122 0.37 4.84 4.55
C ALA A 122 0.36 4.58 3.02
N ASP A 123 0.70 3.36 2.58
CA ASP A 123 0.65 2.99 1.17
C ASP A 123 -0.79 2.86 0.68
N ALA A 124 -1.64 2.22 1.49
CA ALA A 124 -3.06 2.12 1.22
C ALA A 124 -3.75 3.51 1.20
N ASP A 125 -3.35 4.41 2.10
CA ASP A 125 -3.88 5.78 2.16
C ASP A 125 -3.47 6.57 0.91
N ARG A 126 -2.18 6.52 0.51
CA ARG A 126 -1.71 7.16 -0.73
C ARG A 126 -2.45 6.65 -1.97
N ARG A 127 -2.64 5.33 -2.07
CA ARG A 127 -3.39 4.72 -3.19
C ARG A 127 -4.81 5.25 -3.25
N SER A 128 -5.50 5.27 -2.12
CA SER A 128 -6.86 5.79 -2.04
C SER A 128 -6.95 7.27 -2.41
N GLU A 129 -6.07 8.10 -1.86
CA GLU A 129 -6.03 9.53 -2.14
C GLU A 129 -5.74 9.82 -3.61
N TYR A 130 -4.77 9.10 -4.20
CA TYR A 130 -4.45 9.20 -5.62
C TYR A 130 -5.69 8.93 -6.49
N ILE A 131 -6.40 7.79 -6.24
CA ILE A 131 -7.59 7.43 -7.02
C ILE A 131 -8.70 8.45 -6.81
N GLN A 132 -9.02 8.81 -5.56
CA GLN A 132 -10.08 9.75 -5.27
C GLN A 132 -9.82 11.14 -5.88
N THR A 133 -8.55 11.55 -5.92
CA THR A 133 -8.15 12.81 -6.57
C THR A 133 -8.33 12.73 -8.09
N ALA A 134 -7.92 11.61 -8.71
CA ALA A 134 -8.11 11.39 -10.14
C ALA A 134 -9.60 11.39 -10.53
N LEU A 135 -10.45 10.70 -9.75
CA LEU A 135 -11.90 10.66 -9.99
C LEU A 135 -12.56 12.04 -9.83
N LYS A 136 -12.12 12.85 -8.87
CA LYS A 136 -12.60 14.25 -8.73
C LYS A 136 -12.16 15.13 -9.91
N SER A 137 -10.95 14.92 -10.40
CA SER A 137 -10.41 15.71 -11.53
C SER A 137 -11.00 15.30 -12.87
N ALA A 138 -11.45 14.06 -13.01
CA ALA A 138 -12.03 13.50 -14.23
C ALA A 138 -13.35 12.75 -13.93
N PRO A 139 -14.49 13.45 -13.73
CA PRO A 139 -15.76 12.83 -13.34
C PRO A 139 -16.28 11.78 -14.33
N ILE A 140 -15.81 11.80 -15.58
CA ILE A 140 -16.12 10.78 -16.58
C ILE A 140 -15.64 9.37 -16.16
N LEU A 141 -14.65 9.28 -15.29
CA LEU A 141 -14.14 8.00 -14.74
C LEU A 141 -15.08 7.40 -13.69
N GLY A 142 -16.14 8.10 -13.31
CA GLY A 142 -17.10 7.65 -12.31
C GLY A 142 -16.72 7.99 -10.88
N THR A 143 -17.21 7.18 -9.94
CA THR A 143 -16.97 7.33 -8.49
C THR A 143 -16.68 5.97 -7.86
N GLU A 144 -16.07 5.99 -6.68
CA GLU A 144 -15.80 4.78 -5.89
C GLU A 144 -16.03 5.05 -4.40
N TYR A 145 -16.45 4.01 -3.67
CA TYR A 145 -16.41 3.97 -2.21
C TYR A 145 -15.12 3.30 -1.79
N HIS A 146 -14.42 3.84 -0.79
CA HIS A 146 -13.16 3.31 -0.27
C HIS A 146 -13.30 3.00 1.22
N TYR A 147 -13.01 1.77 1.62
CA TYR A 147 -13.07 1.28 3.00
C TYR A 147 -11.73 0.71 3.45
N ARG A 148 -11.45 0.72 4.75
CA ARG A 148 -10.20 0.26 5.35
C ARG A 148 -10.42 -0.84 6.37
N ALA A 149 -9.58 -1.85 6.37
CA ALA A 149 -9.52 -2.92 7.35
C ALA A 149 -8.07 -3.24 7.76
N ASP A 150 -7.87 -4.15 8.68
CA ASP A 150 -6.58 -4.68 9.14
C ASP A 150 -5.55 -3.56 9.41
N SER A 151 -5.78 -2.79 10.46
CA SER A 151 -4.92 -1.64 10.81
C SER A 151 -4.71 -0.68 9.64
N ARG A 152 -5.72 -0.54 8.76
CA ARG A 152 -5.74 0.31 7.55
C ARG A 152 -4.83 -0.15 6.40
N ARG A 153 -4.19 -1.31 6.48
CA ARG A 153 -3.37 -1.87 5.40
C ARG A 153 -4.20 -2.43 4.24
N VAL A 154 -5.47 -2.78 4.49
CA VAL A 154 -6.41 -3.24 3.47
C VAL A 154 -7.21 -2.06 2.93
N LEU A 155 -7.25 -1.91 1.61
CA LEU A 155 -8.13 -1.01 0.89
C LEU A 155 -9.16 -1.84 0.12
N VAL A 156 -10.43 -1.73 0.50
CA VAL A 156 -11.55 -2.26 -0.26
C VAL A 156 -12.18 -1.12 -1.06
N ARG A 157 -12.15 -1.24 -2.38
CA ARG A 157 -12.75 -0.29 -3.32
C ARG A 157 -14.05 -0.88 -3.85
N VAL A 158 -15.10 -0.10 -3.91
CA VAL A 158 -16.40 -0.51 -4.46
C VAL A 158 -16.79 0.48 -5.54
N SER A 159 -17.18 -0.03 -6.70
CA SER A 159 -17.65 0.80 -7.82
C SER A 159 -18.80 1.71 -7.39
N GLY A 160 -18.79 2.96 -7.84
CA GLY A 160 -19.91 3.89 -7.66
C GLY A 160 -21.18 3.49 -8.40
N LYS A 161 -21.11 2.50 -9.32
CA LYS A 161 -22.26 1.88 -9.98
C LYS A 161 -23.09 1.02 -8.99
N VAL A 162 -22.46 0.54 -7.91
CA VAL A 162 -23.10 -0.24 -6.86
C VAL A 162 -23.99 0.68 -6.00
N LYS A 163 -25.22 0.23 -5.68
CA LYS A 163 -26.16 1.02 -4.89
C LYS A 163 -25.56 1.39 -3.52
N PRO A 164 -25.77 2.63 -3.02
CA PRO A 164 -25.24 3.06 -1.71
C PRO A 164 -25.61 2.14 -0.56
N THR A 165 -26.81 1.54 -0.57
CA THR A 165 -27.26 0.59 0.45
C THR A 165 -26.46 -0.71 0.46
N ALA A 166 -25.99 -1.19 -0.70
CA ALA A 166 -25.12 -2.35 -0.82
C ALA A 166 -23.68 -1.99 -0.40
N ALA A 167 -23.19 -0.82 -0.82
CA ALA A 167 -21.88 -0.32 -0.42
C ALA A 167 -21.76 -0.16 1.11
N LYS A 168 -22.81 0.33 1.81
CA LYS A 168 -22.86 0.40 3.28
C LYS A 168 -22.79 -0.97 3.97
N LYS A 169 -23.36 -2.01 3.37
CA LYS A 169 -23.24 -3.37 3.93
C LYS A 169 -21.81 -3.89 3.81
N ILE A 170 -21.14 -3.57 2.69
CA ILE A 170 -19.72 -3.90 2.50
C ILE A 170 -18.87 -3.13 3.51
N GLU A 171 -19.11 -1.82 3.69
CA GLU A 171 -18.45 -0.99 4.71
C GLU A 171 -18.53 -1.64 6.11
N ALA A 172 -19.73 -2.05 6.53
CA ALA A 172 -19.92 -2.70 7.82
C ALA A 172 -19.12 -4.01 7.96
N ALA A 173 -19.08 -4.84 6.90
CA ALA A 173 -18.32 -6.08 6.90
C ALA A 173 -16.81 -5.83 6.92
N VAL A 174 -16.32 -4.82 6.20
CA VAL A 174 -14.91 -4.41 6.19
C VAL A 174 -14.49 -3.87 7.56
N SER A 175 -15.35 -3.07 8.20
CA SER A 175 -15.08 -2.49 9.52
C SER A 175 -15.05 -3.52 10.65
N ALA A 176 -15.55 -4.72 10.43
CA ALA A 176 -15.56 -5.83 11.38
C ALA A 176 -14.31 -6.74 11.27
N MET A 177 -13.37 -6.46 10.36
CA MET A 177 -12.11 -7.16 10.16
C MET A 177 -10.96 -6.42 10.87
#